data_402ad9bfbbdd540bd25a13be6465876e
#
_entry.id   402ad9bfbbdd540bd25a13be6465876e
#
_cell.length_a   1.000
_cell.length_b   1.000
_cell.length_c   1.000
_cell.angle_alpha   90.00
_cell.angle_beta   90.00
_cell.angle_gamma   90.00
#
_symmetry.space_group_name_H-M   'P 1'
#
loop_
_entity.id
_entity.type
_entity.pdbx_description
1 polymer ?
#
loop_
_entity_poly.entity_id
_entity_poly.type
_entity_poly.pdbx_seq_one_letter_code
_entity_poly.pdbx_strand_id
1 'polypeptide(L)'
;MNVLIIILVIYIILILITPKKYKWYLPTIPVYKNNELEVLEVEQMVLNRSPNDVSFFKKTDESIVYAFSNIVPESDTQLRELTTSFKILSFIRFFKYTINRPRPYQYNKSLQVLYSSTADTPAYPAGHALQAYYLAKILGKKYPYIKSQLDNIAYQCDIVRVKAGLHYPSDGQFSKVLIDTFF
;
A
#
# COMPACT_ATOMS: atom_id res chain seq x y z
N MET A 1 17.01 -28.64 14.78
CA MET A 1 16.16 -27.48 14.33
C MET A 1 15.01 -28.07 13.56
N ASN A 2 13.76 -27.66 13.87
CA ASN A 2 12.56 -28.24 13.25
C ASN A 2 12.56 -27.90 11.75
N VAL A 3 12.32 -28.89 10.89
CA VAL A 3 12.27 -28.73 9.41
C VAL A 3 11.31 -27.60 9.00
N LEU A 4 10.19 -27.46 9.68
CA LEU A 4 9.22 -26.37 9.46
C LEU A 4 9.85 -24.99 9.69
N ILE A 5 10.71 -24.84 10.71
CA ILE A 5 11.41 -23.57 10.98
C ILE A 5 12.39 -23.26 9.86
N ILE A 6 13.11 -24.27 9.34
CA ILE A 6 14.05 -24.09 8.22
C ILE A 6 13.29 -23.64 6.97
N ILE A 7 12.18 -24.30 6.63
CA ILE A 7 11.35 -23.95 5.48
C ILE A 7 10.82 -22.51 5.62
N LEU A 8 10.34 -22.14 6.80
CA LEU A 8 9.84 -20.79 7.06
C LEU A 8 10.95 -19.73 6.91
N VAL A 9 12.15 -20.02 7.44
CA VAL A 9 13.30 -19.10 7.33
C VAL A 9 13.71 -18.95 5.86
N ILE A 10 13.81 -20.04 5.10
CA ILE A 10 14.12 -20.00 3.67
C ILE A 10 13.06 -19.21 2.91
N TYR A 11 11.77 -19.44 3.20
CA TYR A 11 10.65 -18.71 2.58
C TYR A 11 10.74 -17.20 2.87
N ILE A 12 11.01 -16.80 4.12
CA ILE A 12 11.19 -15.40 4.50
C ILE A 12 12.39 -14.78 3.75
N ILE A 13 13.52 -15.49 3.70
CA ILE A 13 14.70 -15.03 2.97
C ILE A 13 14.37 -14.83 1.49
N LEU A 14 13.72 -15.80 0.85
CA LEU A 14 13.31 -15.71 -0.55
C LEU A 14 12.40 -14.48 -0.81
N ILE A 15 11.44 -14.22 0.08
CA ILE A 15 10.58 -13.03 -0.01
C ILE A 15 11.39 -11.73 0.08
N LEU A 16 12.39 -11.67 0.98
CA LEU A 16 13.18 -10.46 1.18
C LEU A 16 14.13 -10.16 0.02
N ILE A 17 14.72 -11.20 -0.60
CA ILE A 17 15.68 -11.06 -1.71
C ILE A 17 15.02 -11.08 -3.09
N THR A 18 13.74 -11.49 -3.19
CA THR A 18 13.03 -11.54 -4.47
C THR A 18 12.93 -10.16 -5.12
N PRO A 19 13.21 -10.03 -6.42
CA PRO A 19 13.03 -8.78 -7.14
C PRO A 19 11.60 -8.22 -6.95
N LYS A 20 11.49 -6.90 -6.82
CA LYS A 20 10.24 -6.18 -6.55
C LYS A 20 9.28 -6.20 -7.75
N LYS A 21 8.85 -7.38 -8.21
CA LYS A 21 7.94 -7.53 -9.34
C LYS A 21 6.87 -8.57 -9.05
N TYR A 22 5.68 -8.36 -9.61
CA TYR A 22 4.62 -9.37 -9.62
C TYR A 22 5.10 -10.65 -10.34
N LYS A 23 4.78 -11.82 -9.79
CA LYS A 23 5.24 -13.11 -10.28
C LYS A 23 4.06 -13.91 -10.87
N TRP A 24 3.90 -13.88 -12.17
CA TRP A 24 2.84 -14.59 -12.88
C TRP A 24 2.84 -16.12 -12.66
N TYR A 25 3.98 -16.69 -12.33
CA TYR A 25 4.14 -18.11 -12.08
C TYR A 25 3.89 -18.55 -10.63
N LEU A 26 3.75 -17.61 -9.71
CA LEU A 26 3.39 -17.92 -8.33
C LEU A 26 1.87 -17.99 -8.17
N PRO A 27 1.35 -18.93 -7.37
CA PRO A 27 -0.06 -18.99 -7.09
C PRO A 27 -0.50 -17.73 -6.33
N THR A 28 -1.74 -17.30 -6.58
CA THR A 28 -2.39 -16.26 -5.78
C THR A 28 -3.20 -16.92 -4.67
N ILE A 29 -3.17 -16.35 -3.48
CA ILE A 29 -4.04 -16.76 -2.37
C ILE A 29 -5.23 -15.81 -2.35
N PRO A 30 -6.44 -16.25 -2.74
CA PRO A 30 -7.60 -15.36 -2.93
C PRO A 30 -8.29 -14.99 -1.60
N VAL A 31 -7.54 -14.33 -0.71
CA VAL A 31 -8.06 -13.78 0.57
C VAL A 31 -8.66 -12.38 0.41
N TYR A 32 -8.86 -11.94 -0.82
CA TYR A 32 -9.37 -10.64 -1.22
C TYR A 32 -10.67 -10.78 -2.03
N LYS A 33 -11.37 -9.69 -2.24
CA LYS A 33 -12.59 -9.64 -3.06
C LYS A 33 -12.32 -10.04 -4.52
N ASN A 34 -13.36 -10.51 -5.22
CA ASN A 34 -13.25 -10.88 -6.64
C ASN A 34 -12.72 -9.71 -7.48
N ASN A 35 -11.65 -9.97 -8.24
CA ASN A 35 -11.01 -8.96 -9.09
C ASN A 35 -11.94 -8.43 -10.19
N GLU A 36 -12.80 -9.28 -10.76
CA GLU A 36 -13.74 -8.89 -11.84
C GLU A 36 -14.75 -7.85 -11.35
N LEU A 37 -15.24 -7.99 -10.14
CA LEU A 37 -16.17 -7.06 -9.55
C LEU A 37 -15.46 -5.78 -9.09
N GLU A 38 -14.32 -5.93 -8.43
CA GLU A 38 -13.62 -4.78 -7.87
C GLU A 38 -12.93 -3.91 -8.92
N VAL A 39 -12.54 -4.48 -10.08
CA VAL A 39 -11.98 -3.69 -11.18
C VAL A 39 -13.00 -2.70 -11.76
N LEU A 40 -14.30 -3.01 -11.71
CA LEU A 40 -15.35 -2.08 -12.15
C LEU A 40 -15.43 -0.85 -11.21
N GLU A 41 -15.28 -1.05 -9.91
CA GLU A 41 -15.17 0.07 -8.95
C GLU A 41 -13.94 0.94 -9.27
N VAL A 42 -12.79 0.30 -9.57
CA VAL A 42 -11.56 1.01 -9.96
C VAL A 42 -11.78 1.82 -11.25
N GLU A 43 -12.43 1.26 -12.27
CA GLU A 43 -12.75 1.97 -13.51
C GLU A 43 -13.56 3.23 -13.25
N GLN A 44 -14.61 3.13 -12.45
CA GLN A 44 -15.44 4.28 -12.08
C GLN A 44 -14.61 5.36 -11.36
N MET A 45 -13.73 4.96 -10.46
CA MET A 45 -12.85 5.89 -9.74
C MET A 45 -11.79 6.54 -10.63
N VAL A 46 -11.27 5.80 -11.62
CA VAL A 46 -10.34 6.33 -12.65
C VAL A 46 -11.03 7.34 -13.54
N LEU A 47 -12.24 7.05 -14.01
CA LEU A 47 -13.03 7.95 -14.86
C LEU A 47 -13.40 9.26 -14.13
N ASN A 48 -13.71 9.18 -12.84
CA ASN A 48 -14.07 10.33 -12.00
C ASN A 48 -12.87 11.03 -11.34
N ARG A 49 -11.64 10.67 -11.73
CA ARG A 49 -10.42 11.26 -11.20
C ARG A 49 -10.27 12.73 -11.58
N SER A 50 -10.14 13.58 -10.56
CA SER A 50 -9.96 15.03 -10.74
C SER A 50 -8.49 15.41 -10.99
N PRO A 51 -8.20 16.62 -11.51
CA PRO A 51 -6.84 17.16 -11.56
C PRO A 51 -6.15 17.22 -10.19
N ASN A 52 -6.90 17.48 -9.11
CA ASN A 52 -6.39 17.48 -7.73
C ASN A 52 -5.95 16.08 -7.30
N ASP A 53 -6.68 15.02 -7.67
CA ASP A 53 -6.27 13.64 -7.41
C ASP A 53 -4.96 13.33 -8.12
N VAL A 54 -4.79 13.76 -9.36
CA VAL A 54 -3.53 13.57 -10.13
C VAL A 54 -2.37 14.31 -9.45
N SER A 55 -2.58 15.54 -9.01
CA SER A 55 -1.56 16.33 -8.31
C SER A 55 -1.18 15.68 -6.98
N PHE A 56 -2.15 15.26 -6.19
CA PHE A 56 -1.92 14.59 -4.91
C PHE A 56 -1.23 13.23 -5.09
N PHE A 57 -1.64 12.46 -6.12
CA PHE A 57 -0.96 11.23 -6.50
C PHE A 57 0.52 11.48 -6.79
N LYS A 58 0.85 12.41 -7.68
CA LYS A 58 2.23 12.75 -8.05
C LYS A 58 3.06 13.16 -6.84
N LYS A 59 2.47 13.97 -5.94
CA LYS A 59 3.12 14.38 -4.70
C LYS A 59 3.47 13.20 -3.79
N THR A 60 2.60 12.18 -3.72
CA THR A 60 2.72 11.08 -2.75
C THR A 60 3.22 9.76 -3.34
N ASP A 61 3.50 9.71 -4.66
CA ASP A 61 3.94 8.48 -5.33
C ASP A 61 5.37 8.06 -4.94
N GLU A 62 6.28 9.01 -4.82
CA GLU A 62 7.62 8.72 -4.32
C GLU A 62 7.60 8.41 -2.82
N SER A 63 6.87 9.20 -2.05
CA SER A 63 6.75 9.02 -0.60
C SER A 63 5.47 9.64 -0.06
N ILE A 64 4.72 8.85 0.71
CA ILE A 64 3.52 9.33 1.40
C ILE A 64 3.84 10.39 2.48
N VAL A 65 5.09 10.49 2.89
CA VAL A 65 5.59 11.48 3.85
C VAL A 65 5.17 12.90 3.46
N TYR A 66 5.22 13.22 2.17
CA TYR A 66 4.83 14.54 1.66
C TYR A 66 3.37 14.92 1.89
N ALA A 67 2.50 13.98 2.23
CA ALA A 67 1.13 14.27 2.64
C ALA A 67 1.04 14.72 4.12
N PHE A 68 1.99 14.31 4.94
CA PHE A 68 2.07 14.61 6.38
C PHE A 68 3.00 15.80 6.69
N SER A 69 3.89 16.18 5.76
CA SER A 69 4.80 17.32 5.91
C SER A 69 4.02 18.59 6.25
N ASN A 70 4.53 19.38 7.16
CA ASN A 70 3.93 20.62 7.67
C ASN A 70 2.62 20.45 8.48
N ILE A 71 2.17 19.22 8.73
CA ILE A 71 1.03 18.93 9.61
C ILE A 71 1.52 18.61 11.03
N VAL A 72 2.71 18.05 11.12
CA VAL A 72 3.39 17.64 12.35
C VAL A 72 4.78 18.26 12.42
N PRO A 73 5.38 18.36 13.63
CA PRO A 73 6.71 18.96 13.79
C PRO A 73 7.86 18.08 13.27
N GLU A 74 7.61 16.78 13.05
CA GLU A 74 8.62 15.84 12.55
C GLU A 74 9.10 16.25 11.15
N SER A 75 10.42 16.18 10.94
CA SER A 75 11.01 16.36 9.62
C SER A 75 10.65 15.22 8.66
N ASP A 76 10.70 15.49 7.35
CA ASP A 76 10.48 14.46 6.33
C ASP A 76 11.42 13.26 6.49
N THR A 77 12.66 13.49 6.96
CA THR A 77 13.61 12.41 7.25
C THR A 77 13.10 11.50 8.38
N GLN A 78 12.64 12.07 9.48
CA GLN A 78 12.09 11.31 10.60
C GLN A 78 10.83 10.51 10.20
N LEU A 79 9.93 11.13 9.44
CA LEU A 79 8.73 10.46 8.93
C LEU A 79 9.10 9.34 7.95
N ARG A 80 10.12 9.56 7.11
CA ARG A 80 10.62 8.55 6.16
C ARG A 80 11.23 7.36 6.88
N GLU A 81 12.03 7.57 7.91
CA GLU A 81 12.62 6.51 8.74
C GLU A 81 11.53 5.59 9.36
N LEU A 82 10.44 6.18 9.83
CA LEU A 82 9.29 5.40 10.34
C LEU A 82 8.68 4.52 9.25
N THR A 83 8.40 5.09 8.08
CA THR A 83 7.68 4.40 6.98
C THR A 83 8.54 3.42 6.21
N THR A 84 9.87 3.60 6.19
CA THR A 84 10.81 2.72 5.49
C THR A 84 11.63 1.84 6.44
N SER A 85 11.26 1.78 7.72
CA SER A 85 11.91 0.89 8.68
C SER A 85 11.86 -0.56 8.20
N PHE A 86 12.88 -1.35 8.54
CA PHE A 86 12.96 -2.77 8.18
C PHE A 86 11.68 -3.53 8.56
N LYS A 87 11.11 -3.21 9.75
CA LYS A 87 9.85 -3.82 10.22
C LYS A 87 8.70 -3.59 9.23
N ILE A 88 8.48 -2.34 8.83
CA ILE A 88 7.36 -1.98 7.94
C ILE A 88 7.56 -2.57 6.53
N LEU A 89 8.76 -2.43 5.96
CA LEU A 89 9.03 -2.92 4.61
C LEU A 89 8.98 -4.45 4.52
N SER A 90 9.51 -5.16 5.52
CA SER A 90 9.44 -6.61 5.58
C SER A 90 8.01 -7.12 5.73
N PHE A 91 7.21 -6.43 6.55
CA PHE A 91 5.81 -6.73 6.76
C PHE A 91 4.99 -6.56 5.46
N ILE A 92 5.17 -5.44 4.75
CA ILE A 92 4.54 -5.22 3.44
C ILE A 92 4.94 -6.31 2.44
N ARG A 93 6.24 -6.61 2.34
CA ARG A 93 6.76 -7.61 1.39
C ARG A 93 6.23 -9.01 1.69
N PHE A 94 6.20 -9.40 2.96
CA PHE A 94 5.67 -10.69 3.38
C PHE A 94 4.26 -10.91 2.83
N PHE A 95 3.34 -10.00 3.09
CA PHE A 95 1.97 -10.15 2.60
C PHE A 95 1.85 -10.04 1.08
N LYS A 96 2.58 -9.10 0.45
CA LYS A 96 2.54 -8.93 -1.01
C LYS A 96 2.92 -10.21 -1.75
N TYR A 97 4.01 -10.84 -1.38
CA TYR A 97 4.51 -12.02 -2.09
C TYR A 97 3.87 -13.33 -1.63
N THR A 98 3.32 -13.38 -0.42
CA THR A 98 2.50 -14.52 0.01
C THR A 98 1.16 -14.54 -0.71
N ILE A 99 0.49 -13.38 -0.83
CA ILE A 99 -0.85 -13.29 -1.45
C ILE A 99 -0.74 -13.17 -2.98
N ASN A 100 0.25 -12.43 -3.47
CA ASN A 100 0.59 -12.27 -4.89
C ASN A 100 -0.60 -11.85 -5.78
N ARG A 101 -1.39 -10.86 -5.35
CA ARG A 101 -2.54 -10.36 -6.11
C ARG A 101 -2.10 -9.57 -7.34
N PRO A 102 -2.64 -9.84 -8.55
CA PRO A 102 -2.40 -8.99 -9.71
C PRO A 102 -3.02 -7.59 -9.51
N ARG A 103 -2.42 -6.58 -10.14
CA ARG A 103 -2.94 -5.22 -10.10
C ARG A 103 -4.13 -5.01 -11.05
N PRO A 104 -4.99 -3.99 -10.82
CA PRO A 104 -6.14 -3.72 -11.68
C PRO A 104 -5.78 -3.64 -13.17
N TYR A 105 -4.70 -2.93 -13.53
CA TYR A 105 -4.25 -2.78 -14.92
C TYR A 105 -3.66 -4.06 -15.55
N GLN A 106 -3.27 -5.02 -14.73
CA GLN A 106 -2.84 -6.35 -15.22
C GLN A 106 -4.05 -7.21 -15.55
N TYR A 107 -5.16 -6.98 -14.87
CA TYR A 107 -6.44 -7.63 -15.08
C TYR A 107 -7.22 -6.98 -16.22
N ASN A 108 -7.38 -5.66 -16.20
CA ASN A 108 -8.00 -4.88 -17.25
C ASN A 108 -6.97 -3.98 -17.96
N LYS A 109 -6.59 -4.36 -19.19
CA LYS A 109 -5.57 -3.65 -19.98
C LYS A 109 -6.03 -2.31 -20.56
N SER A 110 -7.35 -2.05 -20.59
CA SER A 110 -7.90 -0.77 -21.06
C SER A 110 -7.89 0.33 -19.99
N LEU A 111 -7.59 -0.02 -18.74
CA LEU A 111 -7.61 0.92 -17.63
C LEU A 111 -6.57 2.03 -17.80
N GLN A 112 -7.00 3.28 -17.73
CA GLN A 112 -6.13 4.46 -17.83
C GLN A 112 -5.38 4.71 -16.51
N VAL A 113 -4.21 4.13 -16.40
CA VAL A 113 -3.39 4.12 -15.19
C VAL A 113 -2.43 5.31 -15.14
N LEU A 114 -2.24 5.91 -13.97
CA LEU A 114 -1.14 6.85 -13.75
C LEU A 114 0.17 6.07 -13.56
N TYR A 115 1.23 6.54 -14.20
CA TYR A 115 2.55 5.92 -14.06
C TYR A 115 3.06 6.02 -12.63
N SER A 116 3.62 4.92 -12.13
CA SER A 116 4.30 4.83 -10.84
C SER A 116 5.48 3.88 -10.93
N SER A 117 6.67 4.34 -10.54
CA SER A 117 7.87 3.50 -10.46
C SER A 117 7.81 2.42 -9.36
N THR A 118 6.84 2.54 -8.44
CA THR A 118 6.67 1.62 -7.31
C THR A 118 5.62 0.53 -7.57
N ALA A 119 4.94 0.57 -8.72
CA ALA A 119 3.78 -0.27 -9.03
C ALA A 119 4.10 -1.66 -9.60
N ASP A 120 5.36 -2.07 -9.68
CA ASP A 120 5.78 -3.39 -10.20
C ASP A 120 5.50 -4.56 -9.24
N THR A 121 5.23 -4.26 -7.96
CA THR A 121 4.97 -5.28 -6.94
C THR A 121 3.52 -5.75 -6.96
N PRO A 122 3.18 -6.92 -6.35
CA PRO A 122 1.80 -7.34 -6.18
C PRO A 122 0.91 -6.27 -5.54
N ALA A 123 -0.41 -6.31 -5.81
CA ALA A 123 -1.33 -5.26 -5.37
C ALA A 123 -1.60 -5.28 -3.85
N TYR A 124 -1.76 -6.44 -3.26
CA TYR A 124 -2.32 -6.65 -1.92
C TYR A 124 -1.24 -7.01 -0.87
N PRO A 125 -1.14 -6.26 0.23
CA PRO A 125 -1.80 -5.01 0.57
C PRO A 125 -1.26 -3.80 -0.22
N ALA A 126 -1.97 -2.68 -0.17
CA ALA A 126 -1.51 -1.41 -0.72
C ALA A 126 -0.40 -0.81 0.15
N GLY A 127 0.86 -0.86 -0.33
CA GLY A 127 2.03 -0.47 0.47
C GLY A 127 1.98 0.99 0.93
N HIS A 128 1.65 1.93 0.05
CA HIS A 128 1.51 3.35 0.40
C HIS A 128 0.38 3.60 1.41
N ALA A 129 -0.76 2.90 1.25
CA ALA A 129 -1.85 2.98 2.22
C ALA A 129 -1.41 2.46 3.59
N LEU A 130 -0.71 1.32 3.64
CA LEU A 130 -0.20 0.76 4.89
C LEU A 130 0.76 1.72 5.60
N GLN A 131 1.70 2.32 4.86
CA GLN A 131 2.62 3.32 5.41
C GLN A 131 1.87 4.56 5.92
N ALA A 132 0.85 5.03 5.19
CA ALA A 132 0.05 6.19 5.58
C ALA A 132 -0.78 5.91 6.85
N TYR A 133 -1.47 4.77 6.93
CA TYR A 133 -2.20 4.37 8.14
C TYR A 133 -1.27 4.16 9.33
N TYR A 134 -0.06 3.64 9.10
CA TYR A 134 0.95 3.51 10.15
C TYR A 134 1.38 4.87 10.71
N LEU A 135 1.70 5.84 9.85
CA LEU A 135 2.02 7.20 10.30
C LEU A 135 0.84 7.83 11.06
N ALA A 136 -0.36 7.76 10.50
CA ALA A 136 -1.55 8.32 11.14
C ALA A 136 -1.77 7.72 12.55
N LYS A 137 -1.55 6.41 12.70
CA LYS A 137 -1.68 5.73 14.01
C LYS A 137 -0.64 6.20 15.02
N ILE A 138 0.65 6.26 14.63
CA ILE A 138 1.72 6.68 15.54
C ILE A 138 1.61 8.16 15.89
N LEU A 139 1.45 9.00 14.87
CA LEU A 139 1.32 10.45 15.06
C LEU A 139 0.02 10.80 15.80
N GLY A 140 -1.07 10.09 15.55
CA GLY A 140 -2.34 10.29 16.27
C GLY A 140 -2.26 9.91 17.75
N LYS A 141 -1.41 8.94 18.14
CA LYS A 141 -1.11 8.68 19.56
C LYS A 141 -0.29 9.82 20.18
N LYS A 142 0.64 10.41 19.42
CA LYS A 142 1.49 11.52 19.88
C LYS A 142 0.77 12.86 19.86
N TYR A 143 -0.13 13.09 18.91
CA TYR A 143 -0.89 14.33 18.71
C TYR A 143 -2.39 14.06 18.64
N PRO A 144 -3.05 13.70 19.76
CA PRO A 144 -4.47 13.30 19.76
C PRO A 144 -5.43 14.35 19.19
N TYR A 145 -5.08 15.63 19.33
CA TYR A 145 -5.91 16.78 18.89
C TYR A 145 -6.02 16.91 17.36
N ILE A 146 -5.09 16.32 16.57
CA ILE A 146 -5.15 16.29 15.11
C ILE A 146 -5.37 14.87 14.56
N LYS A 147 -5.70 13.91 15.41
CA LYS A 147 -5.86 12.50 14.99
C LYS A 147 -6.83 12.34 13.82
N SER A 148 -7.97 13.00 13.85
CA SER A 148 -8.96 12.94 12.76
C SER A 148 -8.39 13.48 11.44
N GLN A 149 -7.58 14.53 11.48
CA GLN A 149 -6.91 15.06 10.30
C GLN A 149 -5.88 14.06 9.75
N LEU A 150 -5.08 13.44 10.62
CA LEU A 150 -4.10 12.42 10.22
C LEU A 150 -4.77 11.19 9.61
N ASP A 151 -5.87 10.72 10.19
CA ASP A 151 -6.66 9.60 9.66
C ASP A 151 -7.24 9.93 8.28
N ASN A 152 -7.72 11.16 8.07
CA ASN A 152 -8.20 11.61 6.76
C ASN A 152 -7.07 11.69 5.73
N ILE A 153 -5.88 12.17 6.09
CA ILE A 153 -4.70 12.18 5.20
C ILE A 153 -4.34 10.75 4.79
N ALA A 154 -4.32 9.81 5.72
CA ALA A 154 -4.03 8.41 5.42
C ALA A 154 -5.07 7.81 4.45
N TYR A 155 -6.35 8.11 4.65
CA TYR A 155 -7.41 7.71 3.73
C TYR A 155 -7.25 8.33 2.34
N GLN A 156 -6.86 9.61 2.23
CA GLN A 156 -6.57 10.24 0.94
C GLN A 156 -5.37 9.59 0.23
N CYS A 157 -4.32 9.21 0.98
CA CYS A 157 -3.18 8.47 0.43
C CYS A 157 -3.58 7.08 -0.09
N ASP A 158 -4.56 6.43 0.52
CA ASP A 158 -5.10 5.16 0.07
C ASP A 158 -5.95 5.33 -1.19
N ILE A 159 -7.00 6.16 -1.10
CA ILE A 159 -7.99 6.29 -2.17
C ILE A 159 -7.39 6.83 -3.47
N VAL A 160 -6.38 7.69 -3.40
CA VAL A 160 -5.70 8.21 -4.59
C VAL A 160 -4.95 7.11 -5.37
N ARG A 161 -4.53 6.02 -4.70
CA ARG A 161 -3.91 4.86 -5.37
C ARG A 161 -4.94 4.05 -6.16
N VAL A 162 -6.19 4.00 -5.69
CA VAL A 162 -7.31 3.40 -6.42
C VAL A 162 -7.67 4.26 -7.64
N LYS A 163 -7.82 5.57 -7.43
CA LYS A 163 -8.05 6.54 -8.51
C LYS A 163 -6.93 6.56 -9.55
N ALA A 164 -5.71 6.22 -9.16
CA ALA A 164 -4.59 6.05 -10.09
C ALA A 164 -4.66 4.75 -10.91
N GLY A 165 -5.58 3.83 -10.61
CA GLY A 165 -5.71 2.52 -11.27
C GLY A 165 -4.68 1.48 -10.82
N LEU A 166 -3.98 1.74 -9.70
CA LEU A 166 -2.86 0.92 -9.22
C LEU A 166 -3.26 -0.11 -8.17
N HIS A 167 -4.35 0.13 -7.44
CA HIS A 167 -4.85 -0.70 -6.36
C HIS A 167 -6.36 -0.87 -6.43
N TYR A 168 -6.84 -1.94 -5.83
CA TYR A 168 -8.26 -2.13 -5.55
C TYR A 168 -8.63 -1.49 -4.20
N PRO A 169 -9.90 -1.12 -3.96
CA PRO A 169 -10.34 -0.61 -2.66
C PRO A 169 -10.02 -1.57 -1.50
N SER A 170 -10.17 -2.88 -1.70
CA SER A 170 -9.86 -3.88 -0.66
C SER A 170 -8.37 -4.00 -0.32
N ASP A 171 -7.44 -3.59 -1.21
CA ASP A 171 -6.00 -3.57 -0.90
C ASP A 171 -5.69 -2.58 0.23
N GLY A 172 -6.32 -1.40 0.19
CA GLY A 172 -6.20 -0.37 1.22
C GLY A 172 -6.94 -0.71 2.50
N GLN A 173 -8.16 -1.24 2.39
CA GLN A 173 -8.93 -1.71 3.55
C GLN A 173 -8.13 -2.74 4.36
N PHE A 174 -7.51 -3.70 3.69
CA PHE A 174 -6.65 -4.68 4.35
C PHE A 174 -5.40 -4.06 4.96
N SER A 175 -4.80 -3.07 4.29
CA SER A 175 -3.67 -2.30 4.85
C SER A 175 -4.04 -1.67 6.18
N LYS A 176 -5.25 -1.08 6.28
CA LYS A 176 -5.77 -0.51 7.52
C LYS A 176 -5.96 -1.58 8.60
N VAL A 177 -6.59 -2.70 8.26
CA VAL A 177 -6.80 -3.83 9.19
C VAL A 177 -5.46 -4.34 9.74
N LEU A 178 -4.45 -4.49 8.89
CA LEU A 178 -3.12 -4.91 9.31
C LEU A 178 -2.49 -3.94 10.32
N ILE A 179 -2.63 -2.63 10.08
CA ILE A 179 -2.10 -1.61 11.01
C ILE A 179 -2.88 -1.61 12.32
N ASP A 180 -4.20 -1.73 12.27
CA ASP A 180 -5.03 -1.74 13.48
C ASP A 180 -4.74 -2.97 14.35
N THR A 181 -4.40 -4.10 13.74
CA THR A 181 -4.17 -5.38 14.42
C THR A 181 -2.75 -5.53 14.99
N PHE A 182 -1.71 -5.10 14.26
CA PHE A 182 -0.33 -5.46 14.58
C PHE A 182 0.56 -4.31 15.07
N PHE A 183 0.06 -3.08 15.09
CA PHE A 183 0.79 -1.87 15.49
C PHE A 183 0.00 -1.00 16.46
#